data_1a98966b4d81551f1f048a83edca72f0
#
_entry.id   1a98966b4d81551f1f048a83edca72f0
#
_cell.length_a   1.000
_cell.length_b   1.000
_cell.length_c   1.000
_cell.angle_alpha   90.00
_cell.angle_beta   90.00
_cell.angle_gamma   90.00
#
_symmetry.space_group_name_H-M   'P 1'
#
loop_
_entity.id
_entity.type
_entity.pdbx_description
1 polymer ?
#
loop_
_entity_poly.entity_id
_entity_poly.type
_entity_poly.pdbx_seq_one_letter_code
_entity_poly.pdbx_strand_id
1 'polypeptide(L)'
;MANELQVRQRDEARELLRLGVEEAAGAFDGIHSIHGSIAARAFRHTGPGGAPAWWLHDRIAGAVYDGLKLSTLALGRAAEAALAARPRVVSTTPRGAAVVGAINGLIGDTLERRQSALHQPMALRVHGEPIGTSPAALAAAYPQATPRVAVFLHGLMETEFSWRWGSRATGESYGTLLERELGITPVYVRYNSGRHISDNGRSLADLLEQVAASWPVPVREIALIGHSMGGLVARSAAQQAHLDRMVWPTHVRQIVSLGTPHMGAPLEQAVHYASAGLALLPETRPFSRFLRRRSGGIRDLRQGSLVDQDWRDRDPDALRAEACAEVPLLEGVTHCFVTATITRSPRHPLGRLIGDCLVLQASGSGRSRTRRIGFDEEYGHHVGGAHHFALLNHPAVYDKLREWFKSSRRPELGRG
;
A
#
# COMPACT_ATOMS: atom_id res chain seq x y z
N MET A 1 -20.15 -9.43 -13.56
CA MET A 1 -18.93 -8.67 -13.18
C MET A 1 -19.10 -7.15 -13.33
N ALA A 2 -19.42 -6.54 -14.49
CA ALA A 2 -19.61 -5.08 -14.57
C ALA A 2 -20.75 -4.55 -13.68
N ASN A 3 -21.85 -5.29 -13.55
CA ASN A 3 -23.01 -4.90 -12.75
C ASN A 3 -22.74 -5.05 -11.23
N GLU A 4 -21.92 -5.99 -10.81
CA GLU A 4 -21.52 -6.17 -9.40
C GLU A 4 -20.53 -5.11 -8.93
N LEU A 5 -19.64 -4.64 -9.81
CA LEU A 5 -18.77 -3.50 -9.52
C LEU A 5 -19.57 -2.20 -9.34
N GLN A 6 -20.64 -1.99 -10.13
CA GLN A 6 -21.50 -0.83 -10.00
C GLN A 6 -22.41 -0.84 -8.74
N VAL A 7 -22.86 -2.01 -8.30
CA VAL A 7 -23.75 -2.12 -7.12
C VAL A 7 -22.96 -1.91 -5.82
N ARG A 8 -21.70 -2.37 -5.73
CA ARG A 8 -20.86 -2.22 -4.51
C ARG A 8 -20.31 -0.80 -4.30
N GLN A 9 -20.15 0.00 -5.35
CA GLN A 9 -19.64 1.37 -5.25
C GLN A 9 -20.64 2.38 -4.66
N ARG A 10 -21.90 1.99 -4.47
CA ARG A 10 -22.99 2.95 -4.20
C ARG A 10 -23.08 3.50 -2.78
N ASP A 11 -22.36 2.93 -1.81
CA ASP A 11 -22.52 3.28 -0.38
C ASP A 11 -21.20 3.56 0.38
N GLU A 12 -20.15 4.00 -0.29
CA GLU A 12 -18.86 4.28 0.36
C GLU A 12 -19.00 5.31 1.49
N ALA A 13 -19.80 6.37 1.30
CA ALA A 13 -20.00 7.40 2.32
C ALA A 13 -20.69 6.84 3.57
N ARG A 14 -21.69 5.97 3.40
CA ARG A 14 -22.39 5.29 4.50
C ARG A 14 -21.46 4.35 5.24
N GLU A 15 -20.65 3.60 4.52
CA GLU A 15 -19.70 2.65 5.09
C GLU A 15 -18.57 3.38 5.84
N LEU A 16 -18.09 4.53 5.34
CA LEU A 16 -17.16 5.39 6.05
C LEU A 16 -17.74 5.88 7.38
N LEU A 17 -19.01 6.32 7.37
CA LEU A 17 -19.68 6.73 8.60
C LEU A 17 -19.80 5.57 9.58
N ARG A 18 -20.24 4.39 9.10
CA ARG A 18 -20.36 3.18 9.93
C ARG A 18 -19.03 2.80 10.56
N LEU A 19 -17.97 2.75 9.77
CA LEU A 19 -16.63 2.46 10.26
C LEU A 19 -16.17 3.49 11.31
N GLY A 20 -16.38 4.78 11.06
CA GLY A 20 -16.05 5.85 12.01
C GLY A 20 -16.79 5.72 13.34
N VAL A 21 -18.07 5.35 13.28
CA VAL A 21 -18.91 5.12 14.48
C VAL A 21 -18.47 3.87 15.24
N GLU A 22 -18.16 2.76 14.52
CA GLU A 22 -17.64 1.52 15.12
C GLU A 22 -16.32 1.76 15.84
N GLU A 23 -15.37 2.48 15.21
CA GLU A 23 -14.08 2.79 15.80
C GLU A 23 -14.20 3.75 16.99
N ALA A 24 -15.08 4.76 16.92
CA ALA A 24 -15.35 5.64 18.05
C ALA A 24 -15.97 4.87 19.23
N ALA A 25 -16.94 3.98 18.96
CA ALA A 25 -17.54 3.12 19.97
C ALA A 25 -16.51 2.16 20.59
N GLY A 26 -15.62 1.57 19.78
CA GLY A 26 -14.54 0.71 20.24
C GLY A 26 -13.47 1.43 21.08
N ALA A 27 -13.25 2.74 20.84
CA ALA A 27 -12.36 3.56 21.64
C ALA A 27 -12.83 3.66 23.12
N PHE A 28 -14.14 3.70 23.37
CA PHE A 28 -14.68 3.68 24.73
C PHE A 28 -14.35 2.37 25.47
N ASP A 29 -14.39 1.21 24.80
CA ASP A 29 -13.98 -0.07 25.38
C ASP A 29 -12.48 -0.04 25.76
N GLY A 30 -11.63 0.54 24.93
CA GLY A 30 -10.21 0.73 25.21
C GLY A 30 -9.95 1.61 26.41
N ILE A 31 -10.63 2.78 26.49
CA ILE A 31 -10.52 3.72 27.61
C ILE A 31 -11.04 3.10 28.90
N HIS A 32 -12.17 2.39 28.85
CA HIS A 32 -12.73 1.66 30.00
C HIS A 32 -11.75 0.61 30.52
N SER A 33 -11.11 -0.17 29.63
CA SER A 33 -10.10 -1.16 30.00
C SER A 33 -8.88 -0.54 30.68
N ILE A 34 -8.41 0.63 30.22
CA ILE A 34 -7.29 1.36 30.85
C ILE A 34 -7.73 1.88 32.22
N HIS A 35 -8.89 2.52 32.29
CA HIS A 35 -9.46 3.07 33.53
C HIS A 35 -9.64 1.97 34.57
N GLY A 36 -10.23 0.81 34.21
CA GLY A 36 -10.40 -0.35 35.08
C GLY A 36 -9.06 -0.89 35.59
N SER A 37 -8.03 -0.93 34.75
CA SER A 37 -6.68 -1.40 35.14
C SER A 37 -6.03 -0.45 36.15
N ILE A 38 -6.17 0.85 35.98
CA ILE A 38 -5.68 1.88 36.92
C ILE A 38 -6.45 1.78 38.25
N ALA A 39 -7.78 1.72 38.21
CA ALA A 39 -8.63 1.61 39.35
C ALA A 39 -8.33 0.33 40.16
N ALA A 40 -8.24 -0.82 39.49
CA ALA A 40 -7.88 -2.09 40.14
C ALA A 40 -6.53 -2.04 40.84
N ARG A 41 -5.56 -1.29 40.31
CA ARG A 41 -4.26 -1.06 40.96
C ARG A 41 -4.40 -0.18 42.20
N ALA A 42 -5.15 0.92 42.10
CA ALA A 42 -5.40 1.82 43.21
C ALA A 42 -6.12 1.13 44.38
N PHE A 43 -7.19 0.39 44.09
CA PHE A 43 -7.97 -0.34 45.09
C PHE A 43 -7.25 -1.57 45.71
N ARG A 44 -6.21 -2.09 45.05
CA ARG A 44 -5.39 -3.19 45.60
C ARG A 44 -4.70 -2.84 46.91
N HIS A 45 -4.43 -1.55 47.12
CA HIS A 45 -3.79 -1.03 48.33
C HIS A 45 -4.77 -0.72 49.47
N THR A 46 -6.09 -0.80 49.25
CA THR A 46 -7.10 -0.51 50.29
C THR A 46 -7.53 -1.71 51.10
N GLY A 47 -7.00 -2.89 50.80
CA GLY A 47 -7.34 -4.12 51.50
C GLY A 47 -8.81 -4.54 51.33
N PRO A 48 -9.30 -5.54 52.15
CA PRO A 48 -10.68 -6.05 52.03
C PRO A 48 -11.76 -5.01 52.23
N GLY A 49 -11.50 -3.95 53.00
CA GLY A 49 -12.46 -2.83 53.24
C GLY A 49 -12.76 -1.98 52.03
N GLY A 50 -11.88 -2.00 51.01
CA GLY A 50 -12.09 -1.28 49.75
C GLY A 50 -12.99 -1.97 48.73
N ALA A 51 -13.33 -3.23 48.93
CA ALA A 51 -14.10 -4.00 47.95
C ALA A 51 -15.46 -3.45 47.60
N PRO A 52 -16.31 -2.92 48.49
CA PRO A 52 -17.58 -2.31 48.16
C PRO A 52 -17.41 -1.03 47.35
N ALA A 53 -16.41 -0.22 47.67
CA ALA A 53 -16.13 1.05 46.94
C ALA A 53 -15.65 0.73 45.53
N TRP A 54 -14.78 -0.27 45.36
CA TRP A 54 -14.35 -0.73 44.06
C TRP A 54 -15.51 -1.28 43.21
N TRP A 55 -16.36 -2.11 43.77
CA TRP A 55 -17.56 -2.64 43.10
C TRP A 55 -18.49 -1.52 42.61
N LEU A 56 -18.76 -0.50 43.46
CA LEU A 56 -19.58 0.62 43.08
C LEU A 56 -18.95 1.47 42.00
N HIS A 57 -17.64 1.75 42.10
CA HIS A 57 -16.86 2.46 41.10
C HIS A 57 -16.89 1.74 39.75
N ASP A 58 -16.66 0.44 39.72
CA ASP A 58 -16.64 -0.37 38.50
C ASP A 58 -18.00 -0.38 37.79
N ARG A 59 -19.09 -0.49 38.55
CA ARG A 59 -20.47 -0.40 38.03
C ARG A 59 -20.80 0.96 37.45
N ILE A 60 -20.40 2.05 38.11
CA ILE A 60 -20.64 3.42 37.62
C ILE A 60 -19.81 3.64 36.36
N ALA A 61 -18.53 3.32 36.38
CA ALA A 61 -17.66 3.44 35.22
C ALA A 61 -18.20 2.63 34.02
N GLY A 62 -18.59 1.37 34.25
CA GLY A 62 -19.19 0.53 33.22
C GLY A 62 -20.44 1.16 32.60
N ALA A 63 -21.40 1.62 33.46
CA ALA A 63 -22.62 2.26 32.98
C ALA A 63 -22.36 3.55 32.16
N VAL A 64 -21.36 4.34 32.52
CA VAL A 64 -20.98 5.56 31.79
C VAL A 64 -20.38 5.20 30.41
N TYR A 65 -19.43 4.27 30.36
CA TYR A 65 -18.80 3.89 29.09
C TYR A 65 -19.77 3.17 28.16
N ASP A 66 -20.65 2.27 28.69
CA ASP A 66 -21.70 1.61 27.92
C ASP A 66 -22.72 2.65 27.40
N GLY A 67 -23.09 3.65 28.20
CA GLY A 67 -23.96 4.73 27.79
C GLY A 67 -23.39 5.55 26.65
N LEU A 68 -22.11 5.93 26.73
CA LEU A 68 -21.41 6.66 25.67
C LEU A 68 -21.36 5.83 24.37
N LYS A 69 -21.03 4.55 24.48
CA LYS A 69 -20.98 3.63 23.36
C LYS A 69 -22.33 3.48 22.67
N LEU A 70 -23.38 3.22 23.45
CA LEU A 70 -24.75 3.07 22.93
C LEU A 70 -25.26 4.36 22.27
N SER A 71 -24.97 5.53 22.86
CA SER A 71 -25.33 6.83 22.28
C SER A 71 -24.62 7.06 20.95
N THR A 72 -23.33 6.74 20.86
CA THR A 72 -22.53 6.84 19.62
C THR A 72 -23.10 5.94 18.53
N LEU A 73 -23.43 4.68 18.84
CA LEU A 73 -24.02 3.75 17.91
C LEU A 73 -25.43 4.18 17.45
N ALA A 74 -26.24 4.76 18.36
CA ALA A 74 -27.58 5.24 18.01
C ALA A 74 -27.53 6.45 17.07
N LEU A 75 -26.64 7.42 17.35
CA LEU A 75 -26.41 8.57 16.47
C LEU A 75 -25.89 8.13 15.10
N GLY A 76 -24.97 7.15 15.10
CA GLY A 76 -24.46 6.57 13.87
C GLY A 76 -25.58 5.98 12.99
N ARG A 77 -26.47 5.19 13.56
CA ARG A 77 -27.62 4.61 12.83
C ARG A 77 -28.56 5.67 12.25
N ALA A 78 -28.82 6.74 13.01
CA ALA A 78 -29.64 7.86 12.53
C ALA A 78 -28.97 8.59 11.33
N ALA A 79 -27.65 8.81 11.40
CA ALA A 79 -26.90 9.43 10.33
C ALA A 79 -26.80 8.50 9.09
N GLU A 80 -26.63 7.19 9.28
CA GLU A 80 -26.67 6.19 8.19
C GLU A 80 -28.03 6.21 7.46
N ALA A 81 -29.13 6.28 8.19
CA ALA A 81 -30.48 6.37 7.62
C ALA A 81 -30.64 7.64 6.77
N ALA A 82 -30.07 8.77 7.23
CA ALA A 82 -30.09 10.03 6.48
C ALA A 82 -29.25 9.97 5.19
N LEU A 83 -28.13 9.24 5.18
CA LEU A 83 -27.27 9.06 3.99
C LEU A 83 -27.85 8.06 2.99
N ALA A 84 -28.69 7.12 3.42
CA ALA A 84 -29.28 6.09 2.55
C ALA A 84 -30.10 6.66 1.37
N ALA A 85 -30.61 7.91 1.52
CA ALA A 85 -31.36 8.61 0.47
C ALA A 85 -30.51 9.08 -0.73
N ARG A 86 -29.17 9.18 -0.57
CA ARG A 86 -28.27 9.66 -1.63
C ARG A 86 -26.91 8.94 -1.57
N PRO A 87 -26.80 7.73 -2.15
CA PRO A 87 -25.54 7.00 -2.20
C PRO A 87 -24.46 7.84 -2.91
N ARG A 88 -23.27 7.94 -2.31
CA ARG A 88 -22.13 8.70 -2.85
C ARG A 88 -20.90 7.83 -2.91
N VAL A 89 -20.32 7.71 -4.10
CA VAL A 89 -18.97 7.19 -4.31
C VAL A 89 -18.00 8.35 -4.01
N VAL A 90 -17.17 8.19 -3.00
CA VAL A 90 -16.20 9.23 -2.59
C VAL A 90 -14.81 8.96 -3.15
N SER A 91 -14.50 7.71 -3.47
CA SER A 91 -13.15 7.27 -3.90
C SER A 91 -12.77 7.73 -5.32
N THR A 92 -13.69 8.29 -6.10
CA THR A 92 -13.39 8.86 -7.42
C THR A 92 -12.75 10.25 -7.35
N THR A 93 -12.86 10.92 -6.21
CA THR A 93 -12.20 12.22 -5.99
C THR A 93 -10.82 12.06 -5.32
N PRO A 94 -9.84 12.95 -5.57
CA PRO A 94 -8.52 12.83 -4.95
C PRO A 94 -8.53 12.77 -3.42
N ARG A 95 -9.40 13.58 -2.76
CA ARG A 95 -9.53 13.59 -1.30
C ARG A 95 -10.20 12.33 -0.77
N GLY A 96 -11.31 11.92 -1.37
CA GLY A 96 -12.00 10.70 -0.99
C GLY A 96 -11.15 9.46 -1.24
N ALA A 97 -10.45 9.41 -2.38
CA ALA A 97 -9.50 8.36 -2.69
C ALA A 97 -8.39 8.27 -1.63
N ALA A 98 -7.83 9.40 -1.19
CA ALA A 98 -6.80 9.41 -0.16
C ALA A 98 -7.32 8.83 1.17
N VAL A 99 -8.54 9.18 1.59
CA VAL A 99 -9.17 8.62 2.81
C VAL A 99 -9.40 7.12 2.65
N VAL A 100 -10.03 6.69 1.56
CA VAL A 100 -10.31 5.26 1.31
C VAL A 100 -9.01 4.47 1.13
N GLY A 101 -7.99 5.04 0.46
CA GLY A 101 -6.66 4.43 0.32
C GLY A 101 -5.96 4.23 1.66
N ALA A 102 -6.02 5.23 2.56
CA ALA A 102 -5.46 5.13 3.90
C ALA A 102 -6.16 4.02 4.72
N ILE A 103 -7.49 3.94 4.67
CA ILE A 103 -8.27 2.90 5.35
C ILE A 103 -7.96 1.51 4.76
N ASN A 104 -7.86 1.39 3.43
CA ASN A 104 -7.46 0.13 2.79
C ASN A 104 -6.04 -0.27 3.22
N GLY A 105 -5.09 0.65 3.27
CA GLY A 105 -3.75 0.34 3.77
C GLY A 105 -3.74 -0.19 5.20
N LEU A 106 -4.57 0.37 6.09
CA LEU A 106 -4.64 -0.01 7.51
C LEU A 106 -5.34 -1.34 7.76
N ILE A 107 -6.51 -1.57 7.16
CA ILE A 107 -7.41 -2.69 7.45
C ILE A 107 -8.01 -3.32 6.18
N GLY A 108 -7.37 -3.15 5.04
CA GLY A 108 -7.93 -3.53 3.74
C GLY A 108 -8.22 -5.03 3.58
N ASP A 109 -7.42 -5.88 4.19
CA ASP A 109 -7.67 -7.32 4.29
C ASP A 109 -8.96 -7.63 5.08
N THR A 110 -9.27 -6.85 6.10
CA THR A 110 -10.53 -6.95 6.86
C THR A 110 -11.71 -6.42 6.05
N LEU A 111 -11.53 -5.32 5.32
CA LEU A 111 -12.57 -4.78 4.42
C LEU A 111 -12.94 -5.80 3.33
N GLU A 112 -11.94 -6.48 2.76
CA GLU A 112 -12.16 -7.54 1.77
C GLU A 112 -12.95 -8.72 2.37
N ARG A 113 -12.51 -9.27 3.51
CA ARG A 113 -13.20 -10.36 4.20
C ARG A 113 -14.64 -10.01 4.57
N ARG A 114 -14.92 -8.77 4.96
CA ARG A 114 -16.26 -8.26 5.28
C ARG A 114 -17.06 -7.86 4.04
N GLN A 115 -16.49 -7.95 2.86
CA GLN A 115 -17.10 -7.48 1.61
C GLN A 115 -17.58 -6.02 1.67
N SER A 116 -16.84 -5.18 2.39
CA SER A 116 -17.14 -3.76 2.58
C SER A 116 -17.13 -3.00 1.26
N ALA A 117 -18.04 -2.02 1.12
CA ALA A 117 -18.04 -1.09 -0.02
C ALA A 117 -16.74 -0.25 -0.11
N LEU A 118 -15.98 -0.13 0.98
CA LEU A 118 -14.69 0.56 1.00
C LEU A 118 -13.53 -0.29 0.47
N HIS A 119 -13.72 -1.60 0.28
CA HIS A 119 -12.71 -2.44 -0.34
C HIS A 119 -12.44 -1.98 -1.76
N GLN A 120 -11.19 -1.74 -2.09
CA GLN A 120 -10.76 -1.29 -3.42
C GLN A 120 -10.14 -2.45 -4.19
N PRO A 121 -10.91 -3.18 -5.02
CA PRO A 121 -10.35 -4.22 -5.87
C PRO A 121 -9.36 -3.60 -6.87
N MET A 122 -8.38 -4.40 -7.27
CA MET A 122 -7.39 -3.95 -8.25
C MET A 122 -8.07 -3.63 -9.59
N ALA A 123 -7.83 -2.43 -10.10
CA ALA A 123 -8.35 -1.97 -11.39
C ALA A 123 -7.49 -0.87 -11.98
N LEU A 124 -7.53 -0.75 -13.31
CA LEU A 124 -7.06 0.44 -14.00
C LEU A 124 -7.91 1.65 -13.60
N ARG A 125 -7.31 2.82 -13.55
CA ARG A 125 -8.00 4.06 -13.20
C ARG A 125 -7.72 5.16 -14.24
N VAL A 126 -8.81 5.78 -14.70
CA VAL A 126 -8.74 6.99 -15.51
C VAL A 126 -9.61 8.05 -14.83
N HIS A 127 -9.01 9.18 -14.46
CA HIS A 127 -9.65 10.26 -13.69
C HIS A 127 -10.35 9.81 -12.40
N GLY A 128 -9.82 8.77 -11.74
CA GLY A 128 -10.39 8.21 -10.51
C GLY A 128 -11.41 7.09 -10.74
N GLU A 129 -11.95 6.95 -11.94
CA GLU A 129 -12.93 5.93 -12.30
C GLU A 129 -12.26 4.59 -12.66
N PRO A 130 -12.82 3.44 -12.21
CA PRO A 130 -12.32 2.13 -12.60
C PRO A 130 -12.65 1.83 -14.06
N ILE A 131 -11.66 1.28 -14.77
CA ILE A 131 -11.81 0.90 -16.17
C ILE A 131 -11.76 -0.61 -16.30
N GLY A 132 -12.68 -1.17 -17.10
CA GLY A 132 -12.68 -2.59 -17.44
C GLY A 132 -11.59 -2.94 -18.45
N THR A 133 -11.25 -4.23 -18.53
CA THR A 133 -10.20 -4.76 -19.42
C THR A 133 -10.73 -5.27 -20.76
N SER A 134 -11.99 -5.06 -21.09
CA SER A 134 -12.50 -5.41 -22.43
C SER A 134 -11.88 -4.51 -23.52
N PRO A 135 -11.69 -5.00 -24.75
CA PRO A 135 -11.13 -4.21 -25.85
C PRO A 135 -11.87 -2.87 -26.06
N ALA A 136 -13.20 -2.87 -25.97
CA ALA A 136 -14.00 -1.65 -26.11
C ALA A 136 -13.76 -0.65 -24.97
N ALA A 137 -13.65 -1.13 -23.70
CA ALA A 137 -13.40 -0.28 -22.56
C ALA A 137 -11.99 0.35 -22.62
N LEU A 138 -10.98 -0.44 -23.00
CA LEU A 138 -9.61 0.05 -23.14
C LEU A 138 -9.48 1.04 -24.32
N ALA A 139 -10.11 0.77 -25.46
CA ALA A 139 -10.11 1.69 -26.58
C ALA A 139 -10.78 3.05 -26.25
N ALA A 140 -11.88 3.02 -25.48
CA ALA A 140 -12.55 4.23 -25.02
C ALA A 140 -11.72 5.01 -24.00
N ALA A 141 -11.03 4.31 -23.08
CA ALA A 141 -10.23 4.93 -22.04
C ALA A 141 -8.87 5.45 -22.52
N TYR A 142 -8.30 4.81 -23.56
CA TYR A 142 -6.98 5.14 -24.14
C TYR A 142 -7.07 5.34 -25.66
N PRO A 143 -7.75 6.40 -26.14
CA PRO A 143 -7.96 6.64 -27.58
C PRO A 143 -6.65 6.90 -28.34
N GLN A 144 -5.60 7.28 -27.64
CA GLN A 144 -4.25 7.49 -28.20
C GLN A 144 -3.26 6.42 -27.71
N ALA A 145 -3.76 5.20 -27.44
CA ALA A 145 -2.93 4.09 -26.98
C ALA A 145 -1.73 3.85 -27.92
N THR A 146 -0.55 3.71 -27.34
CA THR A 146 0.68 3.36 -28.05
C THR A 146 1.08 1.92 -27.76
N PRO A 147 1.97 1.29 -28.58
CA PRO A 147 2.49 -0.05 -28.30
C PRO A 147 3.39 -0.13 -27.05
N ARG A 148 3.73 0.99 -26.46
CA ARG A 148 4.58 1.12 -25.26
C ARG A 148 3.74 1.58 -24.08
N VAL A 149 3.73 0.83 -23.00
CA VAL A 149 2.88 1.04 -21.83
C VAL A 149 3.71 1.19 -20.58
N ALA A 150 3.47 2.23 -19.78
CA ALA A 150 4.05 2.37 -18.45
C ALA A 150 2.95 2.20 -17.40
N VAL A 151 3.06 1.15 -16.59
CA VAL A 151 2.10 0.81 -15.53
C VAL A 151 2.59 1.37 -14.21
N PHE A 152 1.82 2.24 -13.60
CA PHE A 152 2.14 2.93 -12.37
C PHE A 152 1.44 2.28 -11.17
N LEU A 153 2.23 1.83 -10.17
CA LEU A 153 1.79 1.12 -8.97
C LEU A 153 2.11 1.97 -7.73
N HIS A 154 1.09 2.39 -7.03
CA HIS A 154 1.22 3.26 -5.85
C HIS A 154 1.75 2.51 -4.61
N GLY A 155 2.10 3.23 -3.54
CA GLY A 155 2.56 2.70 -2.28
C GLY A 155 1.44 2.32 -1.29
N LEU A 156 1.86 1.92 -0.08
CA LEU A 156 0.95 1.67 1.04
C LEU A 156 0.15 2.94 1.38
N MET A 157 -1.16 2.79 1.60
CA MET A 157 -2.08 3.90 1.92
C MET A 157 -2.20 4.96 0.82
N GLU A 158 -1.60 4.77 -0.33
CA GLU A 158 -1.69 5.63 -1.48
C GLU A 158 -2.81 5.18 -2.44
N THR A 159 -2.98 5.95 -3.51
CA THR A 159 -3.83 5.63 -4.65
C THR A 159 -3.14 6.14 -5.93
N GLU A 160 -3.71 5.90 -7.12
CA GLU A 160 -3.17 6.43 -8.36
C GLU A 160 -3.00 7.96 -8.36
N PHE A 161 -3.72 8.68 -7.52
CA PHE A 161 -3.57 10.13 -7.39
C PHE A 161 -2.23 10.54 -6.78
N SER A 162 -1.52 9.65 -6.06
CA SER A 162 -0.19 9.94 -5.53
C SER A 162 0.81 10.26 -6.64
N TRP A 163 0.63 9.71 -7.83
CA TRP A 163 1.46 9.98 -9.00
C TRP A 163 1.35 11.42 -9.54
N ARG A 164 0.48 12.25 -8.94
CA ARG A 164 0.42 13.71 -9.19
C ARG A 164 1.13 14.53 -8.11
N TRP A 165 1.56 13.91 -7.00
CA TRP A 165 2.26 14.61 -5.93
C TRP A 165 3.64 15.07 -6.43
N GLY A 166 4.05 16.28 -6.05
CA GLY A 166 5.33 16.84 -6.48
C GLY A 166 5.36 17.35 -7.93
N SER A 167 4.33 17.08 -8.77
CA SER A 167 4.30 17.48 -10.17
C SER A 167 4.42 18.99 -10.42
N ARG A 168 4.17 19.82 -9.41
CA ARG A 168 4.41 21.28 -9.49
C ARG A 168 5.89 21.62 -9.69
N ALA A 169 6.81 20.79 -9.21
CA ALA A 169 8.24 21.01 -9.37
C ALA A 169 8.74 20.70 -10.80
N THR A 170 8.09 19.77 -11.47
CA THR A 170 8.39 19.35 -12.86
C THR A 170 7.47 20.01 -13.88
N GLY A 171 6.41 20.68 -13.42
CA GLY A 171 5.31 21.19 -14.26
C GLY A 171 4.28 20.12 -14.62
N GLU A 172 4.68 18.85 -14.69
CA GLU A 172 3.86 17.71 -15.12
C GLU A 172 4.21 16.44 -14.33
N SER A 173 3.35 15.42 -14.41
CA SER A 173 3.61 14.12 -13.80
C SER A 173 4.56 13.27 -14.67
N TYR A 174 5.19 12.26 -14.06
CA TYR A 174 6.01 11.29 -14.82
C TYR A 174 5.26 10.68 -15.99
N GLY A 175 3.99 10.29 -15.78
CA GLY A 175 3.19 9.68 -16.84
C GLY A 175 2.99 10.64 -18.00
N THR A 176 2.61 11.90 -17.75
CA THR A 176 2.42 12.92 -18.79
C THR A 176 3.72 13.21 -19.53
N LEU A 177 4.85 13.29 -18.80
CA LEU A 177 6.16 13.52 -19.42
C LEU A 177 6.59 12.34 -20.29
N LEU A 178 6.40 11.09 -19.84
CA LEU A 178 6.73 9.88 -20.61
C LEU A 178 5.86 9.77 -21.88
N GLU A 179 4.59 10.11 -21.79
CA GLU A 179 3.67 10.14 -22.93
C GLU A 179 4.13 11.15 -23.97
N ARG A 180 4.33 12.41 -23.54
CA ARG A 180 4.70 13.51 -24.43
C ARG A 180 6.09 13.32 -25.06
N GLU A 181 7.10 12.92 -24.29
CA GLU A 181 8.50 12.89 -24.76
C GLU A 181 8.92 11.57 -25.38
N LEU A 182 8.31 10.46 -24.97
CA LEU A 182 8.73 9.13 -25.36
C LEU A 182 7.63 8.31 -26.06
N GLY A 183 6.39 8.82 -26.14
CA GLY A 183 5.26 8.09 -26.70
C GLY A 183 4.92 6.84 -25.94
N ILE A 184 5.03 6.87 -24.61
CA ILE A 184 4.71 5.75 -23.72
C ILE A 184 3.38 6.05 -23.05
N THR A 185 2.34 5.24 -23.27
CA THR A 185 1.03 5.44 -22.67
C THR A 185 1.06 5.13 -21.16
N PRO A 186 0.75 6.09 -20.28
CA PRO A 186 0.70 5.87 -18.85
C PRO A 186 -0.60 5.16 -18.44
N VAL A 187 -0.48 4.12 -17.68
CA VAL A 187 -1.59 3.33 -17.13
C VAL A 187 -1.48 3.30 -15.61
N TYR A 188 -2.50 3.78 -14.92
CA TYR A 188 -2.51 3.86 -13.47
C TYR A 188 -3.35 2.75 -12.87
N VAL A 189 -2.79 2.03 -11.89
CA VAL A 189 -3.47 0.96 -11.16
C VAL A 189 -3.76 1.42 -9.75
N ARG A 190 -5.01 1.23 -9.29
CA ARG A 190 -5.37 1.30 -7.87
C ARG A 190 -5.64 -0.10 -7.36
N TYR A 191 -5.18 -0.38 -6.16
CA TYR A 191 -5.37 -1.66 -5.48
C TYR A 191 -5.49 -1.50 -3.97
N ASN A 192 -5.99 -2.52 -3.30
CA ASN A 192 -6.06 -2.57 -1.85
C ASN A 192 -4.68 -2.88 -1.26
N SER A 193 -3.96 -1.85 -0.84
CA SER A 193 -2.61 -1.97 -0.28
C SER A 193 -2.56 -2.65 1.10
N GLY A 194 -3.70 -2.94 1.73
CA GLY A 194 -3.79 -3.72 2.96
C GLY A 194 -3.87 -5.24 2.75
N ARG A 195 -4.04 -5.72 1.51
CA ARG A 195 -3.88 -7.15 1.20
C ARG A 195 -2.42 -7.55 1.24
N HIS A 196 -2.15 -8.85 1.39
CA HIS A 196 -0.79 -9.36 1.22
C HIS A 196 -0.21 -8.97 -0.14
N ILE A 197 1.10 -8.69 -0.17
CA ILE A 197 1.80 -8.33 -1.40
C ILE A 197 1.68 -9.44 -2.45
N SER A 198 1.71 -10.70 -2.03
CA SER A 198 1.52 -11.85 -2.93
C SER A 198 0.11 -11.90 -3.54
N ASP A 199 -0.93 -11.55 -2.77
CA ASP A 199 -2.31 -11.48 -3.28
C ASP A 199 -2.48 -10.34 -4.30
N ASN A 200 -1.89 -9.18 -4.02
CA ASN A 200 -1.84 -8.07 -4.96
C ASN A 200 -0.99 -8.42 -6.20
N GLY A 201 0.10 -9.18 -6.01
CA GLY A 201 0.93 -9.68 -7.11
C GLY A 201 0.14 -10.55 -8.08
N ARG A 202 -0.63 -11.53 -7.58
CA ARG A 202 -1.53 -12.35 -8.42
C ARG A 202 -2.54 -11.50 -9.17
N SER A 203 -3.22 -10.60 -8.43
CA SER A 203 -4.22 -9.72 -9.05
C SER A 203 -3.61 -8.83 -10.14
N LEU A 204 -2.36 -8.35 -9.95
CA LEU A 204 -1.66 -7.56 -10.96
C LEU A 204 -1.24 -8.42 -12.16
N ALA A 205 -0.79 -9.65 -11.93
CA ALA A 205 -0.41 -10.57 -13.02
C ALA A 205 -1.62 -10.85 -13.92
N ASP A 206 -2.77 -11.17 -13.33
CA ASP A 206 -4.02 -11.39 -14.06
C ASP A 206 -4.49 -10.14 -14.81
N LEU A 207 -4.39 -8.95 -14.18
CA LEU A 207 -4.77 -7.69 -14.79
C LEU A 207 -3.89 -7.38 -16.01
N LEU A 208 -2.58 -7.56 -15.89
CA LEU A 208 -1.62 -7.30 -16.98
C LEU A 208 -1.78 -8.27 -18.14
N GLU A 209 -2.11 -9.54 -17.89
CA GLU A 209 -2.42 -10.50 -18.94
C GLU A 209 -3.64 -10.07 -19.75
N GLN A 210 -4.72 -9.65 -19.07
CA GLN A 210 -5.92 -9.13 -19.72
C GLN A 210 -5.65 -7.86 -20.50
N VAL A 211 -4.87 -6.93 -19.91
CA VAL A 211 -4.51 -5.66 -20.57
C VAL A 211 -3.67 -5.94 -21.82
N ALA A 212 -2.65 -6.81 -21.75
CA ALA A 212 -1.80 -7.12 -22.89
C ALA A 212 -2.59 -7.75 -24.04
N ALA A 213 -3.54 -8.64 -23.71
CA ALA A 213 -4.39 -9.30 -24.68
C ALA A 213 -5.45 -8.38 -25.32
N SER A 214 -5.89 -7.33 -24.61
CA SER A 214 -7.03 -6.49 -25.01
C SER A 214 -6.64 -5.02 -25.32
N TRP A 215 -5.35 -4.69 -25.29
CA TRP A 215 -4.87 -3.32 -25.54
C TRP A 215 -5.25 -2.86 -26.97
N PRO A 216 -5.61 -1.59 -27.17
CA PRO A 216 -6.12 -1.12 -28.49
C PRO A 216 -5.16 -1.31 -29.67
N VAL A 217 -3.87 -1.43 -29.39
CA VAL A 217 -2.82 -1.71 -30.39
C VAL A 217 -1.91 -2.81 -29.85
N PRO A 218 -1.24 -3.63 -30.69
CA PRO A 218 -0.36 -4.69 -30.21
C PRO A 218 0.71 -4.15 -29.25
N VAL A 219 0.74 -4.65 -28.00
CA VAL A 219 1.72 -4.26 -27.01
C VAL A 219 3.10 -4.77 -27.43
N ARG A 220 4.10 -3.88 -27.43
CA ARG A 220 5.51 -4.21 -27.71
C ARG A 220 6.37 -4.13 -26.46
N GLU A 221 6.10 -3.14 -25.61
CA GLU A 221 6.89 -2.87 -24.42
C GLU A 221 5.99 -2.51 -23.23
N ILE A 222 6.28 -3.12 -22.09
CA ILE A 222 5.68 -2.79 -20.80
C ILE A 222 6.82 -2.36 -19.86
N ALA A 223 6.63 -1.22 -19.19
CA ALA A 223 7.42 -0.82 -18.05
C ALA A 223 6.54 -0.84 -16.78
N LEU A 224 7.02 -1.44 -15.69
CA LEU A 224 6.37 -1.38 -14.39
C LEU A 224 7.08 -0.34 -13.54
N ILE A 225 6.38 0.65 -13.02
CA ILE A 225 6.94 1.72 -12.17
C ILE A 225 6.21 1.68 -10.84
N GLY A 226 6.89 1.20 -9.80
CA GLY A 226 6.34 1.05 -8.46
C GLY A 226 6.94 2.04 -7.46
N HIS A 227 6.09 2.78 -6.75
CA HIS A 227 6.50 3.57 -5.60
C HIS A 227 6.35 2.75 -4.33
N SER A 228 7.36 2.74 -3.46
CA SER A 228 7.29 2.08 -2.15
C SER A 228 6.84 0.61 -2.26
N MET A 229 5.74 0.22 -1.61
CA MET A 229 5.12 -1.10 -1.74
C MET A 229 4.86 -1.51 -3.20
N GLY A 230 4.55 -0.56 -4.09
CA GLY A 230 4.26 -0.84 -5.50
C GLY A 230 5.39 -1.57 -6.23
N GLY A 231 6.65 -1.33 -5.86
CA GLY A 231 7.78 -2.07 -6.41
C GLY A 231 7.85 -3.53 -5.93
N LEU A 232 7.38 -3.82 -4.70
CA LEU A 232 7.25 -5.20 -4.23
C LEU A 232 6.11 -5.93 -4.94
N VAL A 233 4.96 -5.25 -5.15
CA VAL A 233 3.82 -5.78 -5.90
C VAL A 233 4.22 -6.09 -7.35
N ALA A 234 5.01 -5.22 -8.00
CA ALA A 234 5.54 -5.47 -9.35
C ALA A 234 6.41 -6.72 -9.41
N ARG A 235 7.32 -6.90 -8.43
CA ARG A 235 8.18 -8.09 -8.35
C ARG A 235 7.38 -9.36 -8.05
N SER A 236 6.41 -9.28 -7.15
CA SER A 236 5.51 -10.39 -6.83
C SER A 236 4.68 -10.81 -8.04
N ALA A 237 4.15 -9.85 -8.81
CA ALA A 237 3.42 -10.14 -10.05
C ALA A 237 4.30 -10.80 -11.11
N ALA A 238 5.54 -10.34 -11.26
CA ALA A 238 6.50 -10.95 -12.19
C ALA A 238 6.81 -12.41 -11.82
N GLN A 239 7.00 -12.70 -10.52
CA GLN A 239 7.19 -14.07 -10.03
C GLN A 239 5.97 -14.94 -10.28
N GLN A 240 4.77 -14.44 -9.98
CA GLN A 240 3.53 -15.19 -10.20
C GLN A 240 3.34 -15.50 -11.70
N ALA A 241 3.51 -14.50 -12.55
CA ALA A 241 3.39 -14.65 -14.00
C ALA A 241 4.40 -15.66 -14.58
N HIS A 242 5.62 -15.70 -14.02
CA HIS A 242 6.62 -16.70 -14.40
C HIS A 242 6.16 -18.13 -14.03
N LEU A 243 5.63 -18.30 -12.80
CA LEU A 243 5.12 -19.59 -12.32
C LEU A 243 3.92 -20.07 -13.16
N ASP A 244 3.01 -19.16 -13.50
CA ASP A 244 1.78 -19.46 -14.26
C ASP A 244 1.99 -19.42 -15.79
N ARG A 245 3.23 -19.17 -16.25
CA ARG A 245 3.61 -19.11 -17.68
C ARG A 245 2.77 -18.11 -18.47
N MET A 246 2.46 -16.96 -17.87
CA MET A 246 1.72 -15.88 -18.53
C MET A 246 2.55 -15.23 -19.64
N VAL A 247 1.86 -14.57 -20.59
CA VAL A 247 2.50 -14.02 -21.79
C VAL A 247 3.01 -12.59 -21.56
N TRP A 248 2.31 -11.76 -20.78
CA TRP A 248 2.69 -10.37 -20.59
C TRP A 248 4.14 -10.11 -20.14
N PRO A 249 4.83 -10.99 -19.37
CA PRO A 249 6.22 -10.75 -18.99
C PRO A 249 7.18 -10.67 -20.18
N THR A 250 6.85 -11.31 -21.29
CA THR A 250 7.67 -11.27 -22.52
C THR A 250 7.75 -9.87 -23.14
N HIS A 251 6.77 -9.01 -22.82
CA HIS A 251 6.74 -7.61 -23.24
C HIS A 251 7.44 -6.68 -22.24
N VAL A 252 7.77 -7.15 -21.02
CA VAL A 252 8.40 -6.28 -20.01
C VAL A 252 9.83 -5.97 -20.40
N ARG A 253 10.19 -4.68 -20.32
CA ARG A 253 11.56 -4.21 -20.56
C ARG A 253 12.19 -3.66 -19.31
N GLN A 254 11.42 -2.97 -18.47
CA GLN A 254 11.90 -2.39 -17.21
C GLN A 254 10.93 -2.66 -16.08
N ILE A 255 11.50 -2.89 -14.89
CA ILE A 255 10.81 -2.79 -13.61
C ILE A 255 11.56 -1.74 -12.79
N VAL A 256 10.91 -0.62 -12.51
CA VAL A 256 11.48 0.53 -11.79
C VAL A 256 10.90 0.59 -10.39
N SER A 257 11.76 0.57 -9.39
CA SER A 257 11.41 0.64 -7.97
C SER A 257 11.83 1.99 -7.39
N LEU A 258 10.86 2.81 -6.98
CA LEU A 258 11.10 4.12 -6.35
C LEU A 258 10.90 4.00 -4.84
N GLY A 259 11.95 4.07 -4.05
CA GLY A 259 11.88 3.97 -2.59
C GLY A 259 11.29 2.65 -2.07
N THR A 260 11.46 1.56 -2.80
CA THR A 260 10.87 0.26 -2.46
C THR A 260 11.64 -0.43 -1.33
N PRO A 261 10.98 -0.87 -0.24
CA PRO A 261 11.63 -1.54 0.88
C PRO A 261 11.89 -3.02 0.61
N HIS A 262 12.80 -3.34 -0.30
CA HIS A 262 13.09 -4.71 -0.72
C HIS A 262 13.56 -5.66 0.39
N MET A 263 14.14 -5.09 1.47
CA MET A 263 14.59 -5.81 2.67
C MET A 263 13.80 -5.44 3.91
N GLY A 264 12.60 -4.88 3.71
CA GLY A 264 11.71 -4.42 4.75
C GLY A 264 11.91 -2.96 5.14
N ALA A 265 10.96 -2.43 5.93
CA ALA A 265 10.88 -1.05 6.39
C ALA A 265 11.18 -0.98 7.91
N PRO A 266 12.10 -0.11 8.36
CA PRO A 266 12.45 0.03 9.77
C PRO A 266 11.28 0.45 10.65
N LEU A 267 10.39 1.29 10.12
CA LEU A 267 9.20 1.77 10.86
C LEU A 267 8.29 0.62 11.27
N GLU A 268 8.02 -0.33 10.35
CA GLU A 268 7.20 -1.50 10.67
C GLU A 268 7.88 -2.40 11.72
N GLN A 269 9.19 -2.59 11.62
CA GLN A 269 9.95 -3.31 12.63
C GLN A 269 9.86 -2.63 14.00
N ALA A 270 9.99 -1.29 14.07
CA ALA A 270 9.86 -0.54 15.31
C ALA A 270 8.46 -0.65 15.92
N VAL A 271 7.39 -0.52 15.13
CA VAL A 271 6.00 -0.68 15.57
C VAL A 271 5.74 -2.10 16.08
N HIS A 272 6.30 -3.11 15.42
CA HIS A 272 6.19 -4.51 15.84
C HIS A 272 6.77 -4.74 17.25
N TYR A 273 8.01 -4.30 17.50
CA TYR A 273 8.63 -4.45 18.82
C TYR A 273 7.98 -3.58 19.90
N ALA A 274 7.54 -2.35 19.54
CA ALA A 274 6.81 -1.50 20.45
C ALA A 274 5.47 -2.12 20.88
N SER A 275 4.73 -2.74 19.96
CA SER A 275 3.48 -3.43 20.27
C SER A 275 3.69 -4.61 21.22
N ALA A 276 4.78 -5.37 21.04
CA ALA A 276 5.15 -6.47 21.94
C ALA A 276 5.50 -5.96 23.34
N GLY A 277 6.28 -4.88 23.45
CA GLY A 277 6.62 -4.25 24.75
C GLY A 277 5.39 -3.72 25.48
N LEU A 278 4.47 -3.06 24.76
CA LEU A 278 3.22 -2.55 25.34
C LEU A 278 2.25 -3.66 25.80
N ALA A 279 2.39 -4.89 25.31
CA ALA A 279 1.58 -6.02 25.74
C ALA A 279 1.93 -6.53 27.14
N LEU A 280 3.10 -6.16 27.67
CA LEU A 280 3.59 -6.65 28.98
C LEU A 280 2.82 -6.06 30.16
N LEU A 281 2.28 -4.83 30.03
CA LEU A 281 1.55 -4.17 31.09
C LEU A 281 0.06 -4.13 30.80
N PRO A 282 -0.82 -4.42 31.80
CA PRO A 282 -2.27 -4.39 31.60
C PRO A 282 -2.80 -3.05 31.08
N GLU A 283 -2.24 -1.93 31.54
CA GLU A 283 -2.65 -0.57 31.18
C GLU A 283 -2.33 -0.20 29.75
N THR A 284 -1.28 -0.79 29.18
CA THR A 284 -0.84 -0.52 27.80
C THR A 284 -1.33 -1.57 26.80
N ARG A 285 -1.92 -2.68 27.24
CA ARG A 285 -2.49 -3.72 26.37
C ARG A 285 -3.48 -3.20 25.32
N PRO A 286 -4.40 -2.25 25.61
CA PRO A 286 -5.30 -1.72 24.59
C PRO A 286 -4.53 -1.04 23.44
N PHE A 287 -3.45 -0.30 23.75
CA PHE A 287 -2.58 0.29 22.71
C PHE A 287 -1.83 -0.77 21.91
N SER A 288 -1.34 -1.82 22.58
CA SER A 288 -0.75 -2.97 21.90
C SER A 288 -1.75 -3.61 20.93
N ARG A 289 -3.00 -3.84 21.35
CA ARG A 289 -4.05 -4.39 20.47
C ARG A 289 -4.33 -3.48 19.28
N PHE A 290 -4.36 -2.17 19.47
CA PHE A 290 -4.52 -1.20 18.39
C PHE A 290 -3.35 -1.28 17.38
N LEU A 291 -2.10 -1.26 17.89
CA LEU A 291 -0.91 -1.37 17.04
C LEU A 291 -0.80 -2.75 16.33
N ARG A 292 -1.42 -3.79 16.86
CA ARG A 292 -1.49 -5.12 16.24
C ARG A 292 -2.58 -5.25 15.16
N ARG A 293 -3.52 -4.29 15.07
CA ARG A 293 -4.52 -4.22 14.00
C ARG A 293 -3.88 -3.77 12.69
N ARG A 294 -2.78 -4.41 12.29
CA ARG A 294 -2.08 -4.13 11.03
C ARG A 294 -2.60 -5.07 9.97
N SER A 295 -2.85 -4.51 8.79
CA SER A 295 -3.21 -5.28 7.59
C SER A 295 -2.08 -6.23 7.16
N GLY A 296 -2.42 -7.23 6.34
CA GLY A 296 -1.44 -8.12 5.74
C GLY A 296 -0.35 -7.35 4.99
N GLY A 297 -0.74 -6.31 4.22
CA GLY A 297 0.21 -5.49 3.48
C GLY A 297 1.23 -4.75 4.37
N ILE A 298 0.79 -4.22 5.53
CA ILE A 298 1.72 -3.61 6.50
C ILE A 298 2.68 -4.66 7.06
N ARG A 299 2.19 -5.85 7.40
CA ARG A 299 3.02 -6.95 7.95
C ARG A 299 4.07 -7.41 6.96
N ASP A 300 3.73 -7.51 5.68
CA ASP A 300 4.65 -7.89 4.61
C ASP A 300 5.81 -6.89 4.44
N LEU A 301 5.58 -5.61 4.71
CA LEU A 301 6.63 -4.58 4.68
C LEU A 301 7.69 -4.76 5.77
N ARG A 302 7.45 -5.58 6.80
CA ARG A 302 8.43 -5.86 7.85
C ARG A 302 9.73 -6.45 7.29
N GLN A 303 9.62 -7.30 6.26
CA GLN A 303 10.74 -8.03 5.66
C GLN A 303 10.81 -7.91 4.14
N GLY A 304 9.83 -7.26 3.51
CA GLY A 304 9.70 -7.20 2.06
C GLY A 304 9.25 -8.55 1.47
N SER A 305 8.23 -9.16 2.09
CA SER A 305 7.61 -10.43 1.65
C SER A 305 7.02 -10.29 0.27
N LEU A 306 7.18 -11.30 -0.59
CA LEU A 306 6.73 -11.28 -1.99
C LEU A 306 5.81 -12.43 -2.35
N VAL A 307 5.88 -13.55 -1.64
CA VAL A 307 5.19 -14.81 -1.97
C VAL A 307 4.45 -15.35 -0.75
N ASP A 308 3.49 -16.25 -0.99
CA ASP A 308 2.66 -16.84 0.08
C ASP A 308 3.48 -17.56 1.15
N GLN A 309 4.59 -18.17 0.78
CA GLN A 309 5.51 -18.84 1.70
C GLN A 309 6.11 -17.91 2.75
N ASP A 310 6.07 -16.59 2.52
CA ASP A 310 6.63 -15.60 3.45
C ASP A 310 5.69 -15.31 4.63
N TRP A 311 4.40 -15.61 4.52
CA TRP A 311 3.39 -15.28 5.54
C TRP A 311 2.39 -16.40 5.85
N ARG A 312 2.08 -17.29 4.88
CA ARG A 312 1.13 -18.37 5.09
C ARG A 312 1.71 -19.36 6.10
N ASP A 313 0.88 -19.79 7.04
CA ASP A 313 1.25 -20.73 8.12
C ASP A 313 2.37 -20.22 9.06
N ARG A 314 2.64 -18.91 9.06
CA ARG A 314 3.58 -18.26 9.98
C ARG A 314 2.85 -17.42 11.02
N ASP A 315 3.38 -17.36 12.24
CA ASP A 315 2.87 -16.43 13.26
C ASP A 315 3.21 -14.98 12.88
N PRO A 316 2.20 -14.14 12.57
CA PRO A 316 2.43 -12.76 12.16
C PRO A 316 3.02 -11.89 13.29
N ASP A 317 2.87 -12.32 14.55
CA ASP A 317 3.34 -11.60 15.73
C ASP A 317 4.64 -12.19 16.30
N ALA A 318 5.25 -13.18 15.64
CA ALA A 318 6.53 -13.76 16.04
C ALA A 318 7.62 -12.68 16.14
N LEU A 319 8.34 -12.64 17.28
CA LEU A 319 9.41 -11.67 17.51
C LEU A 319 10.62 -11.90 16.60
N ARG A 320 10.93 -13.15 16.28
CA ARG A 320 11.95 -13.50 15.31
C ARG A 320 11.29 -13.73 13.96
N ALA A 321 11.69 -12.94 12.98
CA ALA A 321 11.26 -13.12 11.63
C ALA A 321 12.01 -14.30 10.99
N GLU A 322 11.28 -15.21 10.35
CA GLU A 322 11.87 -16.20 9.46
C GLU A 322 12.34 -15.53 8.17
N ALA A 323 13.35 -16.10 7.52
CA ALA A 323 13.83 -15.57 6.26
C ALA A 323 12.75 -15.63 5.17
N CYS A 324 12.60 -14.55 4.40
CA CYS A 324 11.75 -14.56 3.21
C CYS A 324 12.34 -15.46 2.12
N ALA A 325 11.48 -16.02 1.31
CA ALA A 325 11.87 -16.77 0.12
C ALA A 325 12.69 -15.89 -0.84
N GLU A 326 13.65 -16.51 -1.52
CA GLU A 326 14.37 -15.83 -2.58
C GLU A 326 13.52 -15.83 -3.85
N VAL A 327 13.17 -14.63 -4.28
CA VAL A 327 12.46 -14.41 -5.53
C VAL A 327 13.44 -13.86 -6.55
N PRO A 328 13.73 -14.58 -7.64
CA PRO A 328 14.65 -14.13 -8.66
C PRO A 328 14.15 -12.86 -9.36
N LEU A 329 15.05 -12.15 -9.98
CA LEU A 329 14.71 -11.08 -10.91
C LEU A 329 14.20 -11.68 -12.22
N LEU A 330 13.26 -11.01 -12.89
CA LEU A 330 12.74 -11.46 -14.17
C LEU A 330 13.85 -11.38 -15.23
N GLU A 331 14.14 -12.51 -15.88
CA GLU A 331 15.21 -12.61 -16.87
C GLU A 331 14.95 -11.75 -18.11
N GLY A 332 16.00 -11.14 -18.65
CA GLY A 332 15.91 -10.29 -19.83
C GLY A 332 15.26 -8.94 -19.59
N VAL A 333 14.96 -8.59 -18.33
CA VAL A 333 14.37 -7.33 -17.90
C VAL A 333 15.37 -6.47 -17.13
N THR A 334 15.42 -5.18 -17.41
CA THR A 334 16.23 -4.24 -16.65
C THR A 334 15.50 -3.87 -15.35
N HIS A 335 16.11 -4.18 -14.21
CA HIS A 335 15.61 -3.80 -12.90
C HIS A 335 16.27 -2.54 -12.40
N CYS A 336 15.56 -1.41 -12.48
CA CYS A 336 16.03 -0.11 -12.02
C CYS A 336 15.56 0.16 -10.58
N PHE A 337 16.39 0.82 -9.79
CA PHE A 337 16.00 1.22 -8.44
C PHE A 337 16.44 2.64 -8.10
N VAL A 338 15.57 3.38 -7.41
CA VAL A 338 15.85 4.71 -6.89
C VAL A 338 15.74 4.69 -5.38
N THR A 339 16.77 5.17 -4.72
CA THR A 339 16.80 5.34 -3.26
C THR A 339 16.91 6.82 -2.90
N ALA A 340 16.45 7.19 -1.71
CA ALA A 340 16.65 8.55 -1.20
C ALA A 340 17.19 8.54 0.23
N THR A 341 17.78 9.66 0.63
CA THR A 341 18.11 9.96 2.03
C THR A 341 17.79 11.43 2.33
N ILE A 342 17.37 11.70 3.57
CA ILE A 342 17.11 13.06 4.05
C ILE A 342 18.40 13.93 4.07
N THR A 343 19.56 13.30 4.06
CA THR A 343 20.86 13.98 3.98
C THR A 343 21.35 14.04 2.54
N ARG A 344 22.06 15.10 2.17
CA ARG A 344 22.61 15.25 0.81
C ARG A 344 23.59 14.13 0.44
N SER A 345 24.39 13.67 1.40
CA SER A 345 25.33 12.58 1.18
C SER A 345 24.74 11.25 1.66
N PRO A 346 24.74 10.19 0.83
CA PRO A 346 24.30 8.85 1.24
C PRO A 346 25.22 8.22 2.30
N ARG A 347 26.44 8.72 2.45
CA ARG A 347 27.42 8.25 3.44
C ARG A 347 27.27 8.92 4.81
N HIS A 348 26.43 9.96 4.92
CA HIS A 348 26.21 10.66 6.18
C HIS A 348 25.59 9.71 7.22
N PRO A 349 26.10 9.62 8.46
CA PRO A 349 25.61 8.66 9.48
C PRO A 349 24.09 8.74 9.70
N LEU A 350 23.55 9.96 9.80
CA LEU A 350 22.10 10.17 9.99
C LEU A 350 21.29 9.67 8.78
N GLY A 351 21.74 9.93 7.55
CA GLY A 351 21.07 9.43 6.35
C GLY A 351 21.10 7.90 6.27
N ARG A 352 22.17 7.26 6.71
CA ARG A 352 22.27 5.79 6.80
C ARG A 352 21.32 5.19 7.85
N LEU A 353 21.07 5.92 8.94
CA LEU A 353 20.22 5.48 10.04
C LEU A 353 18.71 5.67 9.73
N ILE A 354 18.35 6.79 9.09
CA ILE A 354 16.95 7.19 8.88
C ILE A 354 16.48 6.91 7.45
N GLY A 355 17.40 6.86 6.48
CA GLY A 355 17.04 6.72 5.06
C GLY A 355 16.28 7.93 4.54
N ASP A 356 15.17 7.69 3.86
CA ASP A 356 14.22 8.68 3.35
C ASP A 356 13.05 8.96 4.33
N CYS A 357 13.18 8.59 5.59
CA CYS A 357 12.21 8.55 6.70
C CYS A 357 11.36 7.28 6.78
N LEU A 358 11.25 6.46 5.74
CA LEU A 358 10.47 5.22 5.72
C LEU A 358 11.31 4.01 5.32
N VAL A 359 12.24 4.18 4.38
CA VAL A 359 13.04 3.11 3.80
C VAL A 359 14.53 3.45 3.92
N LEU A 360 15.32 2.51 4.40
CA LEU A 360 16.78 2.64 4.42
C LEU A 360 17.34 2.47 3.01
N GLN A 361 18.39 3.21 2.67
CA GLN A 361 19.06 3.11 1.39
C GLN A 361 19.49 1.67 1.06
N ALA A 362 20.02 0.94 2.05
CA ALA A 362 20.39 -0.46 1.88
C ALA A 362 19.19 -1.33 1.48
N SER A 363 18.04 -1.17 2.15
CA SER A 363 16.80 -1.87 1.80
C SER A 363 16.34 -1.52 0.39
N GLY A 364 16.33 -0.25 0.03
CA GLY A 364 15.92 0.23 -1.30
C GLY A 364 16.83 -0.26 -2.43
N SER A 365 18.12 -0.51 -2.16
CA SER A 365 19.07 -1.11 -3.10
C SER A 365 19.14 -2.63 -3.03
N GLY A 366 18.19 -3.28 -2.33
CA GLY A 366 18.12 -4.73 -2.23
C GLY A 366 19.23 -5.38 -1.41
N ARG A 367 19.75 -4.70 -0.39
CA ARG A 367 20.86 -5.16 0.44
C ARG A 367 20.49 -5.18 1.92
N SER A 368 20.84 -6.29 2.58
CA SER A 368 20.81 -6.44 4.03
C SER A 368 22.11 -7.10 4.50
N ARG A 369 22.20 -7.38 5.80
CA ARG A 369 23.36 -8.13 6.34
C ARG A 369 23.41 -9.58 5.86
N THR A 370 22.28 -10.18 5.57
CA THR A 370 22.14 -11.63 5.29
C THR A 370 21.59 -11.95 3.90
N ARG A 371 21.06 -10.94 3.18
CA ARG A 371 20.40 -11.13 1.89
C ARG A 371 20.80 -10.03 0.92
N ARG A 372 21.01 -10.39 -0.35
CA ARG A 372 21.27 -9.46 -1.44
C ARG A 372 20.45 -9.85 -2.66
N ILE A 373 19.72 -8.88 -3.24
CA ILE A 373 19.08 -9.01 -4.54
C ILE A 373 20.12 -8.61 -5.59
N GLY A 374 20.19 -9.35 -6.67
CA GLY A 374 21.15 -9.16 -7.75
C GLY A 374 20.87 -7.94 -8.66
N PHE A 375 20.44 -6.82 -8.09
CA PHE A 375 20.30 -5.58 -8.86
C PHE A 375 21.67 -5.14 -9.39
N ASP A 376 21.71 -4.74 -10.66
CA ASP A 376 22.86 -4.10 -11.26
C ASP A 376 22.93 -2.65 -10.76
N GLU A 377 24.09 -2.26 -10.23
CA GLU A 377 24.32 -0.92 -9.68
C GLU A 377 24.26 0.18 -10.75
N GLU A 378 24.53 -0.15 -12.01
CA GLU A 378 24.42 0.76 -13.15
C GLU A 378 23.00 1.30 -13.30
N TYR A 379 21.98 0.48 -12.98
CA TYR A 379 20.58 0.88 -13.00
C TYR A 379 20.08 1.41 -11.65
N GLY A 380 20.99 1.73 -10.75
CA GLY A 380 20.72 2.36 -9.46
C GLY A 380 20.83 3.88 -9.53
N HIS A 381 19.94 4.60 -8.84
CA HIS A 381 20.05 6.05 -8.64
C HIS A 381 19.78 6.41 -7.18
N HIS A 382 20.51 7.42 -6.69
CA HIS A 382 20.33 7.94 -5.33
C HIS A 382 20.02 9.42 -5.34
N VAL A 383 18.95 9.81 -4.62
CA VAL A 383 18.54 11.20 -4.44
C VAL A 383 18.85 11.63 -3.01
N GLY A 384 19.81 12.54 -2.86
CA GLY A 384 20.17 13.10 -1.55
C GLY A 384 19.35 14.32 -1.18
N GLY A 385 19.04 14.48 0.12
CA GLY A 385 18.22 15.59 0.63
C GLY A 385 16.74 15.45 0.33
N ALA A 386 16.27 14.23 0.10
CA ALA A 386 14.88 13.92 -0.26
C ALA A 386 14.25 12.94 0.74
N HIS A 387 12.98 13.17 1.07
CA HIS A 387 12.14 12.24 1.82
C HIS A 387 11.40 11.28 0.87
N HIS A 388 10.82 10.24 1.41
CA HIS A 388 10.18 9.15 0.66
C HIS A 388 9.24 9.62 -0.46
N PHE A 389 8.28 10.48 -0.14
CA PHE A 389 7.31 11.01 -1.11
C PHE A 389 7.90 12.03 -2.09
N ALA A 390 9.11 12.57 -1.82
CA ALA A 390 9.78 13.44 -2.76
C ALA A 390 10.27 12.70 -4.01
N LEU A 391 10.32 11.38 -3.99
CA LEU A 391 10.61 10.56 -5.17
C LEU A 391 9.50 10.58 -6.22
N LEU A 392 8.30 11.02 -5.85
CA LEU A 392 7.17 11.20 -6.77
C LEU A 392 7.35 12.52 -7.54
N ASN A 393 7.50 12.43 -8.86
CA ASN A 393 7.73 13.58 -9.76
C ASN A 393 8.97 14.44 -9.41
N HIS A 394 10.05 13.79 -8.99
CA HIS A 394 11.34 14.46 -8.76
C HIS A 394 12.10 14.63 -10.09
N PRO A 395 12.64 15.83 -10.42
CA PRO A 395 13.32 16.06 -11.69
C PRO A 395 14.46 15.08 -11.99
N ALA A 396 15.36 14.84 -11.03
CA ALA A 396 16.49 13.92 -11.21
C ALA A 396 16.05 12.47 -11.41
N VAL A 397 14.90 12.06 -10.83
CA VAL A 397 14.31 10.73 -11.06
C VAL A 397 13.76 10.66 -12.48
N TYR A 398 13.06 11.70 -12.95
CA TYR A 398 12.56 11.76 -14.32
C TYR A 398 13.69 11.69 -15.36
N ASP A 399 14.78 12.42 -15.15
CA ASP A 399 15.96 12.35 -16.03
C ASP A 399 16.48 10.91 -16.16
N LYS A 400 16.52 10.16 -15.05
CA LYS A 400 16.90 8.74 -15.07
C LYS A 400 15.86 7.84 -15.74
N LEU A 401 14.57 8.04 -15.50
CA LEU A 401 13.52 7.32 -16.21
C LEU A 401 13.66 7.52 -17.73
N ARG A 402 13.86 8.76 -18.15
CA ARG A 402 14.06 9.11 -19.57
C ARG A 402 15.30 8.44 -20.16
N GLU A 403 16.41 8.40 -19.43
CA GLU A 403 17.65 7.72 -19.83
C GLU A 403 17.40 6.21 -19.99
N TRP A 404 16.86 5.54 -18.98
CA TRP A 404 16.62 4.10 -18.98
C TRP A 404 15.63 3.68 -20.08
N PHE A 405 14.58 4.45 -20.34
CA PHE A 405 13.60 4.13 -21.39
C PHE A 405 14.06 4.45 -22.81
N LYS A 406 15.11 5.27 -22.98
CA LYS A 406 15.77 5.49 -24.28
C LYS A 406 16.81 4.40 -24.58
N SER A 407 17.59 3.99 -23.59
CA SER A 407 18.64 2.96 -23.76
C SER A 407 18.11 1.58 -24.08
N SER A 408 16.87 1.28 -23.71
CA SER A 408 16.21 0.00 -23.97
C SER A 408 15.77 -0.21 -25.43
N ARG A 409 15.90 0.78 -26.30
CA ARG A 409 15.69 0.58 -27.74
C ARG A 409 16.80 -0.36 -28.25
N ARG A 410 16.49 -1.67 -28.40
CA ARG A 410 17.34 -2.53 -29.22
C ARG A 410 17.50 -1.82 -30.58
N PRO A 411 18.73 -1.71 -31.11
CA PRO A 411 18.89 -1.32 -32.49
C PRO A 411 18.00 -2.26 -33.32
N GLU A 412 17.11 -1.71 -34.15
CA GLU A 412 16.40 -2.51 -35.13
C GLU A 412 17.45 -3.33 -35.87
N LEU A 413 17.46 -4.63 -35.64
CA LEU A 413 18.26 -5.55 -36.41
C LEU A 413 17.79 -5.32 -37.86
N GLY A 414 18.63 -4.62 -38.65
CA GLY A 414 18.37 -4.32 -40.00
C GLY A 414 17.87 -5.59 -40.72
N ARG A 415 16.70 -5.47 -41.35
CA ARG A 415 16.23 -6.45 -42.28
C ARG A 415 17.26 -6.47 -43.41
N GLY A 416 18.18 -7.45 -43.33
CA GLY A 416 18.98 -7.87 -44.44
C GLY A 416 18.20 -8.87 -45.30
#